data_33e839f811619476536d8b88e44f4222
#
_entry.id   33e839f811619476536d8b88e44f4222
#
_cell.length_a   1.000
_cell.length_b   1.000
_cell.length_c   1.000
_cell.angle_alpha   90.00
_cell.angle_beta   90.00
_cell.angle_gamma   90.00
#
_symmetry.space_group_name_H-M   'P 1'
#
loop_
_entity.id
_entity.type
_entity.pdbx_description
1 polymer ?
#
loop_
_entity_poly.entity_id
_entity_poly.type
_entity_poly.pdbx_seq_one_letter_code
_entity_poly.pdbx_strand_id
1 'polypeptide(L)'
;GYSSAASDVYKRQGYGKMGKEIEKVAVARGHEIVSIIDVDNQDDFNSEAFKSADVAIEFTNPMVAYDNYMKTFAAGVKLVSGSTGWMDKHGDEVKELCTKGGKTLFWSSNFSLGVAIFSAVNKYLAKIMNNFPAYEVSMTETHHIHKLDAPSGTAITLAEGILENMNRKSKWVKGTMVAPDGTVSGTSECAENEFPVNSIREGEVFGIH
;
A
#
# COMPACT_ATOMS: atom_id res chain seq x y z
N GLY A 1 12.03 17.13 10.80
CA GLY A 1 10.63 17.30 11.17
C GLY A 1 9.69 16.42 10.36
N TYR A 2 8.65 15.95 10.97
CA TYR A 2 7.65 15.09 10.33
C TYR A 2 6.26 15.72 10.45
N SER A 3 5.47 15.55 9.41
CA SER A 3 4.05 15.83 9.44
C SER A 3 3.30 14.55 9.08
N SER A 4 2.24 14.20 9.76
CA SER A 4 1.39 13.07 9.42
C SER A 4 -0.06 13.51 9.21
N ALA A 5 -0.68 13.02 8.14
CA ALA A 5 -2.10 13.20 7.89
C ALA A 5 -2.72 11.83 7.60
N ALA A 6 -3.78 11.49 8.31
CA ALA A 6 -4.50 10.23 8.14
C ALA A 6 -6.01 10.45 8.24
N SER A 7 -6.85 9.78 7.49
CA SER A 7 -8.29 9.81 7.67
C SER A 7 -8.89 8.42 7.67
N ASP A 8 -9.87 8.19 8.53
CA ASP A 8 -10.59 6.94 8.67
C ASP A 8 -12.03 7.10 8.17
N VAL A 9 -12.56 6.12 7.43
CA VAL A 9 -13.86 6.17 6.78
C VAL A 9 -15.03 6.10 7.78
N TYR A 10 -14.77 5.72 9.01
CA TYR A 10 -15.77 5.68 10.09
C TYR A 10 -15.36 6.54 11.27
N LYS A 11 -15.75 7.82 11.24
CA LYS A 11 -15.69 8.74 12.37
C LYS A 11 -14.31 8.91 13.03
N ARG A 12 -13.69 9.98 12.64
CA ARG A 12 -12.52 10.62 13.25
C ARG A 12 -11.18 10.10 12.76
N GLN A 13 -10.49 11.00 12.12
CA GLN A 13 -9.11 11.32 12.39
C GLN A 13 -8.10 10.87 11.37
N GLY A 14 -7.44 11.85 10.87
CA GLY A 14 -6.22 11.79 10.17
C GLY A 14 -5.01 11.40 11.02
N TYR A 15 -5.01 11.61 12.29
CA TYR A 15 -4.03 11.12 13.25
C TYR A 15 -4.44 9.76 13.82
N GLY A 16 -4.52 8.77 12.91
CA GLY A 16 -4.93 7.39 13.19
C GLY A 16 -3.83 6.54 13.84
N LYS A 17 -4.07 5.22 13.92
CA LYS A 17 -3.12 4.25 14.51
C LYS A 17 -1.71 4.39 13.93
N MET A 18 -1.58 4.47 12.59
CA MET A 18 -0.28 4.59 11.92
C MET A 18 0.40 5.91 12.22
N GLY A 19 -0.30 7.04 12.20
CA GLY A 19 0.25 8.34 12.54
C GLY A 19 0.84 8.39 13.95
N LYS A 20 0.13 7.82 14.93
CA LYS A 20 0.62 7.73 16.32
C LYS A 20 1.87 6.86 16.47
N GLU A 21 1.94 5.75 15.77
CA GLU A 21 3.14 4.90 15.79
C GLU A 21 4.32 5.59 15.08
N ILE A 22 4.07 6.29 13.98
CA ILE A 22 5.10 7.08 13.28
C ILE A 22 5.66 8.16 14.21
N GLU A 23 4.78 8.95 14.86
CA GLU A 23 5.21 9.96 15.82
C GLU A 23 6.07 9.36 16.93
N LYS A 24 5.58 8.31 17.60
CA LYS A 24 6.30 7.61 18.66
C LYS A 24 7.69 7.15 18.22
N VAL A 25 7.80 6.53 17.05
CA VAL A 25 9.08 6.06 16.51
C VAL A 25 9.97 7.22 16.11
N ALA A 26 9.44 8.28 15.52
CA ALA A 26 10.18 9.46 15.11
C ALA A 26 10.79 10.17 16.34
N VAL A 27 9.99 10.41 17.39
CA VAL A 27 10.46 11.00 18.64
C VAL A 27 11.53 10.13 19.31
N ALA A 28 11.32 8.81 19.38
CA ALA A 28 12.29 7.87 19.93
C ALA A 28 13.64 7.86 19.16
N ARG A 29 13.62 8.23 17.89
CA ARG A 29 14.80 8.38 17.04
C ARG A 29 15.41 9.79 17.06
N GLY A 30 14.90 10.69 17.89
CA GLY A 30 15.41 12.05 18.03
C GLY A 30 14.95 13.02 16.95
N HIS A 31 13.89 12.71 16.23
CA HIS A 31 13.28 13.64 15.27
C HIS A 31 12.27 14.55 15.97
N GLU A 32 12.15 15.77 15.50
CA GLU A 32 11.17 16.75 15.94
C GLU A 32 9.91 16.68 15.10
N ILE A 33 8.74 16.66 15.74
CA ILE A 33 7.45 16.74 15.07
C ILE A 33 7.01 18.21 15.04
N VAL A 34 7.13 18.86 13.90
CA VAL A 34 6.82 20.29 13.76
C VAL A 34 5.36 20.56 13.39
N SER A 35 4.66 19.56 12.83
CA SER A 35 3.25 19.69 12.48
C SER A 35 2.58 18.32 12.44
N ILE A 36 1.34 18.25 12.90
CA ILE A 36 0.45 17.10 12.75
C ILE A 36 -0.82 17.62 12.07
N ILE A 37 -1.13 17.10 10.89
CA ILE A 37 -2.28 17.54 10.08
C ILE A 37 -3.33 16.44 10.07
N ASP A 38 -4.57 16.86 10.33
CA ASP A 38 -5.77 16.04 10.32
C ASP A 38 -6.87 16.71 9.51
N VAL A 39 -8.04 16.10 9.43
CA VAL A 39 -9.22 16.64 8.73
C VAL A 39 -9.68 18.00 9.30
N ASP A 40 -9.43 18.25 10.59
CA ASP A 40 -9.89 19.43 11.28
C ASP A 40 -8.94 20.64 11.18
N ASN A 41 -7.72 20.44 10.67
CA ASN A 41 -6.71 21.50 10.57
C ASN A 41 -5.97 21.50 9.22
N GLN A 42 -6.68 21.27 8.14
CA GLN A 42 -6.13 21.22 6.78
C GLN A 42 -5.43 22.52 6.34
N ASP A 43 -5.75 23.64 6.93
CA ASP A 43 -5.10 24.92 6.69
C ASP A 43 -3.63 24.94 7.14
N ASP A 44 -3.24 24.02 8.03
CA ASP A 44 -1.88 23.90 8.54
C ASP A 44 -0.87 23.46 7.47
N PHE A 45 -1.31 22.94 6.32
CA PHE A 45 -0.44 22.79 5.15
C PHE A 45 0.21 24.10 4.69
N ASN A 46 -0.42 25.25 4.99
CA ASN A 46 0.09 26.58 4.67
C ASN A 46 0.92 27.21 5.81
N SER A 47 0.99 26.58 6.98
CA SER A 47 1.71 27.09 8.14
C SER A 47 3.23 27.12 7.91
N GLU A 48 3.91 28.07 8.56
CA GLU A 48 5.38 28.10 8.53
C GLU A 48 5.99 26.87 9.21
N ALA A 49 5.32 26.30 10.22
CA ALA A 49 5.74 25.06 10.86
C ALA A 49 5.77 23.90 9.85
N PHE A 50 4.70 23.72 9.06
CA PHE A 50 4.68 22.68 8.02
C PHE A 50 5.73 22.92 6.94
N LYS A 51 5.85 24.14 6.44
CA LYS A 51 6.85 24.50 5.41
C LYS A 51 8.30 24.33 5.86
N SER A 52 8.55 24.39 7.18
CA SER A 52 9.89 24.16 7.75
C SER A 52 10.26 22.67 7.88
N ALA A 53 9.31 21.75 7.63
CA ALA A 53 9.56 20.33 7.74
C ALA A 53 10.53 19.85 6.64
N ASP A 54 11.50 19.01 7.00
CA ASP A 54 12.39 18.33 6.04
C ASP A 54 11.63 17.30 5.19
N VAL A 55 10.62 16.65 5.81
CA VAL A 55 9.82 15.60 5.18
C VAL A 55 8.43 15.52 5.83
N ALA A 56 7.42 15.31 5.01
CA ALA A 56 6.08 14.92 5.44
C ALA A 56 5.93 13.40 5.29
N ILE A 57 5.24 12.77 6.25
CA ILE A 57 4.89 11.36 6.19
C ILE A 57 3.37 11.25 6.15
N GLU A 58 2.84 10.59 5.12
CA GLU A 58 1.42 10.53 4.81
C GLU A 58 0.94 9.07 4.76
N PHE A 59 -0.06 8.75 5.58
CA PHE A 59 -0.79 7.48 5.58
C PHE A 59 -2.28 7.77 5.77
N THR A 60 -2.96 8.03 4.65
CA THR A 60 -4.40 8.33 4.63
C THR A 60 -5.17 7.27 3.81
N ASN A 61 -6.12 7.69 3.05
CA ASN A 61 -6.91 6.82 2.20
C ASN A 61 -6.90 7.31 0.74
N PRO A 62 -7.35 6.47 -0.21
CA PRO A 62 -7.34 6.79 -1.65
C PRO A 62 -8.04 8.10 -2.03
N MET A 63 -9.02 8.52 -1.24
CA MET A 63 -9.89 9.66 -1.58
C MET A 63 -9.20 11.00 -1.35
N VAL A 64 -8.24 11.06 -0.41
CA VAL A 64 -7.60 12.31 0.01
C VAL A 64 -6.09 12.33 -0.23
N ALA A 65 -5.47 11.18 -0.48
CA ALA A 65 -4.03 11.06 -0.63
C ALA A 65 -3.47 12.01 -1.71
N TYR A 66 -4.07 12.03 -2.89
CA TYR A 66 -3.62 12.90 -3.98
C TYR A 66 -3.70 14.38 -3.62
N ASP A 67 -4.79 14.82 -2.98
CA ASP A 67 -4.95 16.21 -2.53
C ASP A 67 -3.87 16.61 -1.49
N ASN A 68 -3.60 15.71 -0.54
CA ASN A 68 -2.52 15.88 0.43
C ASN A 68 -1.14 15.98 -0.25
N TYR A 69 -0.91 15.21 -1.33
CA TYR A 69 0.34 15.29 -2.10
C TYR A 69 0.49 16.66 -2.74
N MET A 70 -0.57 17.15 -3.39
CA MET A 70 -0.53 18.47 -4.05
C MET A 70 -0.28 19.60 -3.04
N LYS A 71 -0.92 19.57 -1.86
CA LYS A 71 -0.68 20.52 -0.77
C LYS A 71 0.76 20.45 -0.26
N THR A 72 1.28 19.25 -0.05
CA THR A 72 2.67 19.03 0.41
C THR A 72 3.67 19.53 -0.62
N PHE A 73 3.46 19.24 -1.91
CA PHE A 73 4.30 19.71 -3.00
C PHE A 73 4.24 21.24 -3.17
N ALA A 74 3.06 21.84 -2.99
CA ALA A 74 2.91 23.30 -3.00
C ALA A 74 3.69 23.97 -1.87
N ALA A 75 3.72 23.36 -0.69
CA ALA A 75 4.51 23.81 0.44
C ALA A 75 6.03 23.60 0.26
N GLY A 76 6.47 22.89 -0.78
CA GLY A 76 7.89 22.62 -1.03
C GLY A 76 8.48 21.50 -0.19
N VAL A 77 7.66 20.74 0.55
CA VAL A 77 8.09 19.68 1.46
C VAL A 77 8.21 18.35 0.71
N LYS A 78 9.24 17.56 1.03
CA LYS A 78 9.43 16.21 0.52
C LYS A 78 8.39 15.27 1.15
N LEU A 79 7.97 14.25 0.42
CA LEU A 79 6.88 13.38 0.84
C LEU A 79 7.30 11.91 0.90
N VAL A 80 6.94 11.25 2.01
CA VAL A 80 6.91 9.79 2.14
C VAL A 80 5.46 9.39 2.30
N SER A 81 4.96 8.47 1.46
CA SER A 81 3.56 8.02 1.56
C SER A 81 3.41 6.52 1.47
N GLY A 82 2.51 6.00 2.30
CA GLY A 82 2.01 4.62 2.28
C GLY A 82 0.55 4.50 1.82
N SER A 83 -0.10 5.58 1.43
CA SER A 83 -1.47 5.53 0.91
C SER A 83 -1.53 4.85 -0.45
N THR A 84 -2.54 4.02 -0.65
CA THR A 84 -2.76 3.23 -1.86
C THR A 84 -4.04 3.66 -2.59
N GLY A 85 -4.30 3.11 -3.77
CA GLY A 85 -5.54 3.30 -4.52
C GLY A 85 -5.69 4.66 -5.24
N TRP A 86 -4.65 5.48 -5.30
CA TRP A 86 -4.62 6.77 -6.00
C TRP A 86 -3.89 6.69 -7.36
N MET A 87 -3.05 5.67 -7.53
CA MET A 87 -2.09 5.59 -8.63
C MET A 87 -2.75 5.47 -10.00
N ASP A 88 -3.83 4.70 -10.13
CA ASP A 88 -4.53 4.51 -11.40
C ASP A 88 -5.07 5.82 -12.00
N LYS A 89 -5.44 6.78 -11.13
CA LYS A 89 -5.99 8.07 -11.56
C LYS A 89 -4.93 9.16 -11.69
N HIS A 90 -3.91 9.15 -10.85
CA HIS A 90 -3.01 10.27 -10.64
C HIS A 90 -1.52 9.90 -10.75
N GLY A 91 -1.20 8.63 -11.01
CA GLY A 91 0.17 8.13 -11.01
C GLY A 91 1.06 8.82 -12.03
N ASP A 92 0.58 9.01 -13.25
CA ASP A 92 1.35 9.66 -14.32
C ASP A 92 1.64 11.14 -14.01
N GLU A 93 0.66 11.87 -13.49
CA GLU A 93 0.82 13.28 -13.10
C GLU A 93 1.82 13.42 -11.95
N VAL A 94 1.68 12.62 -10.90
CA VAL A 94 2.61 12.62 -9.76
C VAL A 94 4.03 12.26 -10.21
N LYS A 95 4.16 11.27 -11.09
CA LYS A 95 5.45 10.89 -11.69
C LYS A 95 6.07 12.05 -12.47
N GLU A 96 5.29 12.78 -13.25
CA GLU A 96 5.77 13.94 -14.00
C GLU A 96 6.22 15.05 -13.05
N LEU A 97 5.46 15.36 -12.01
CA LEU A 97 5.84 16.33 -10.98
C LEU A 97 7.16 15.96 -10.29
N CYS A 98 7.41 14.67 -10.04
CA CYS A 98 8.66 14.21 -9.45
C CYS A 98 9.83 14.22 -10.44
N THR A 99 9.61 13.83 -11.71
CA THR A 99 10.69 13.72 -12.70
C THR A 99 11.07 15.02 -13.37
N LYS A 100 10.13 15.94 -13.57
CA LYS A 100 10.30 17.21 -14.26
C LYS A 100 9.99 18.43 -13.40
N GLY A 101 9.09 18.29 -12.42
CA GLY A 101 8.60 19.38 -11.57
C GLY A 101 9.40 19.60 -10.29
N GLY A 102 10.50 18.87 -10.06
CA GLY A 102 11.37 19.04 -8.89
C GLY A 102 10.72 18.64 -7.56
N LYS A 103 9.64 17.86 -7.59
CA LYS A 103 8.99 17.34 -6.39
C LYS A 103 9.63 16.00 -5.96
N THR A 104 9.51 15.66 -4.69
CA THR A 104 10.10 14.42 -4.14
C THR A 104 9.02 13.61 -3.47
N LEU A 105 8.82 12.39 -3.96
CA LEU A 105 7.96 11.38 -3.34
C LEU A 105 8.71 10.06 -3.18
N PHE A 106 8.71 9.52 -1.96
CA PHE A 106 9.03 8.12 -1.70
C PHE A 106 7.74 7.39 -1.33
N TRP A 107 7.25 6.58 -2.25
CA TRP A 107 6.02 5.82 -2.07
C TRP A 107 6.26 4.32 -2.06
N SER A 108 5.53 3.63 -1.18
CA SER A 108 5.44 2.18 -1.20
C SER A 108 4.05 1.74 -0.72
N SER A 109 3.52 0.70 -1.34
CA SER A 109 2.30 0.05 -0.87
C SER A 109 2.50 -0.70 0.46
N ASN A 110 3.76 -1.02 0.80
CA ASN A 110 4.12 -1.69 2.04
C ASN A 110 5.56 -1.33 2.45
N PHE A 111 5.73 -0.85 3.67
CA PHE A 111 7.03 -0.51 4.26
C PHE A 111 7.61 -1.60 5.16
N SER A 112 6.99 -2.77 5.22
CA SER A 112 7.52 -3.90 5.98
C SER A 112 8.74 -4.50 5.31
N LEU A 113 9.88 -4.51 6.01
CA LEU A 113 11.09 -5.19 5.56
C LEU A 113 10.85 -6.70 5.32
N GLY A 114 10.04 -7.34 6.19
CA GLY A 114 9.68 -8.74 6.04
C GLY A 114 8.92 -9.01 4.74
N VAL A 115 7.96 -8.15 4.38
CA VAL A 115 7.24 -8.24 3.11
C VAL A 115 8.16 -7.99 1.92
N ALA A 116 9.10 -7.05 2.00
CA ALA A 116 10.07 -6.80 0.94
C ALA A 116 10.98 -8.02 0.70
N ILE A 117 11.49 -8.64 1.77
CA ILE A 117 12.29 -9.88 1.70
C ILE A 117 11.43 -11.01 1.11
N PHE A 118 10.20 -11.19 1.58
CA PHE A 118 9.28 -12.20 1.06
C PHE A 118 9.01 -11.99 -0.43
N SER A 119 8.78 -10.76 -0.87
CA SER A 119 8.61 -10.44 -2.30
C SER A 119 9.83 -10.82 -3.13
N ALA A 120 11.04 -10.55 -2.63
CA ALA A 120 12.27 -10.93 -3.32
C ALA A 120 12.42 -12.46 -3.44
N VAL A 121 12.13 -13.20 -2.36
CA VAL A 121 12.14 -14.67 -2.36
C VAL A 121 11.08 -15.23 -3.31
N ASN A 122 9.88 -14.67 -3.31
CA ASN A 122 8.78 -15.03 -4.19
C ASN A 122 9.17 -14.89 -5.68
N LYS A 123 9.77 -13.76 -6.06
CA LYS A 123 10.30 -13.55 -7.42
C LYS A 123 11.37 -14.55 -7.80
N TYR A 124 12.30 -14.84 -6.89
CA TYR A 124 13.36 -15.81 -7.11
C TYR A 124 12.81 -17.23 -7.26
N LEU A 125 11.86 -17.62 -6.40
CA LEU A 125 11.17 -18.91 -6.50
C LEU A 125 10.44 -19.04 -7.83
N ALA A 126 9.68 -18.03 -8.26
CA ALA A 126 8.97 -18.03 -9.53
C ALA A 126 9.94 -18.24 -10.73
N LYS A 127 11.09 -17.59 -10.70
CA LYS A 127 12.15 -17.77 -11.70
C LYS A 127 12.67 -19.20 -11.76
N ILE A 128 12.92 -19.83 -10.62
CA ILE A 128 13.34 -21.23 -10.55
C ILE A 128 12.23 -22.14 -11.10
N MET A 129 11.00 -21.98 -10.61
CA MET A 129 9.85 -22.82 -10.93
C MET A 129 9.39 -22.67 -12.39
N ASN A 130 9.79 -21.60 -13.07
CA ASN A 130 9.55 -21.44 -14.51
C ASN A 130 10.13 -22.62 -15.34
N ASN A 131 11.17 -23.26 -14.87
CA ASN A 131 11.81 -24.41 -15.51
C ASN A 131 11.19 -25.77 -15.17
N PHE A 132 10.15 -25.79 -14.35
CA PHE A 132 9.50 -27.01 -13.87
C PHE A 132 7.99 -26.99 -14.18
N PRO A 133 7.59 -27.24 -15.45
CA PRO A 133 6.18 -27.08 -15.87
C PRO A 133 5.22 -28.08 -15.25
N ALA A 134 5.71 -29.16 -14.62
CA ALA A 134 4.87 -30.10 -13.88
C ALA A 134 4.31 -29.55 -12.57
N TYR A 135 4.79 -28.38 -12.11
CA TYR A 135 4.30 -27.71 -10.91
C TYR A 135 3.40 -26.54 -11.29
N GLU A 136 2.26 -26.45 -10.65
CA GLU A 136 1.34 -25.33 -10.80
C GLU A 136 1.51 -24.28 -9.68
N VAL A 137 1.08 -23.06 -9.96
CA VAL A 137 1.09 -21.96 -9.01
C VAL A 137 -0.32 -21.54 -8.67
N SER A 138 -0.55 -21.29 -7.39
CA SER A 138 -1.72 -20.59 -6.89
C SER A 138 -1.30 -19.72 -5.71
N MET A 139 -2.13 -18.74 -5.37
CA MET A 139 -1.91 -17.89 -4.21
C MET A 139 -3.16 -17.85 -3.34
N THR A 140 -2.97 -17.85 -2.04
CA THR A 140 -4.05 -17.61 -1.08
C THR A 140 -3.59 -16.53 -0.09
N GLU A 141 -4.46 -15.56 0.17
CA GLU A 141 -4.26 -14.54 1.19
C GLU A 141 -5.36 -14.61 2.24
N THR A 142 -5.00 -14.41 3.50
CA THR A 142 -5.95 -14.36 4.62
C THR A 142 -5.77 -13.07 5.38
N HIS A 143 -6.86 -12.35 5.65
CA HIS A 143 -6.88 -11.13 6.45
C HIS A 143 -8.09 -11.10 7.38
N HIS A 144 -8.06 -10.14 8.32
CA HIS A 144 -9.15 -9.89 9.26
C HIS A 144 -10.48 -9.58 8.56
N ILE A 145 -11.57 -9.82 9.25
CA ILE A 145 -12.93 -9.67 8.74
C ILE A 145 -13.30 -8.24 8.27
N HIS A 146 -12.58 -7.23 8.74
CA HIS A 146 -12.82 -5.82 8.40
C HIS A 146 -12.10 -5.35 7.13
N LYS A 147 -11.29 -6.22 6.49
CA LYS A 147 -10.59 -5.86 5.25
C LYS A 147 -11.53 -5.95 4.06
N LEU A 148 -11.74 -4.80 3.40
CA LEU A 148 -12.71 -4.66 2.32
C LEU A 148 -12.18 -5.05 0.94
N ASP A 149 -10.91 -4.73 0.65
CA ASP A 149 -10.27 -5.07 -0.63
C ASP A 149 -9.89 -6.55 -0.69
N ALA A 150 -10.16 -7.18 -1.81
CA ALA A 150 -9.78 -8.56 -2.12
C ALA A 150 -9.53 -8.73 -3.64
N PRO A 151 -8.35 -9.23 -4.06
CA PRO A 151 -7.16 -9.51 -3.25
C PRO A 151 -6.55 -8.25 -2.62
N SER A 152 -5.76 -8.45 -1.55
CA SER A 152 -5.01 -7.35 -0.92
C SER A 152 -3.94 -6.77 -1.85
N GLY A 153 -3.56 -5.50 -1.65
CA GLY A 153 -2.48 -4.87 -2.41
C GLY A 153 -1.15 -5.65 -2.35
N THR A 154 -0.85 -6.28 -1.21
CA THR A 154 0.33 -7.15 -1.06
C THR A 154 0.19 -8.41 -1.91
N ALA A 155 -0.99 -9.05 -1.92
CA ALA A 155 -1.22 -10.23 -2.76
C ALA A 155 -1.07 -9.89 -4.25
N ILE A 156 -1.59 -8.74 -4.69
CA ILE A 156 -1.43 -8.26 -6.07
C ILE A 156 0.05 -8.07 -6.40
N THR A 157 0.81 -7.38 -5.55
CA THR A 157 2.26 -7.17 -5.75
C THR A 157 3.03 -8.49 -5.85
N LEU A 158 2.68 -9.47 -5.01
CA LEU A 158 3.30 -10.80 -5.05
C LEU A 158 2.93 -11.55 -6.33
N ALA A 159 1.66 -11.48 -6.76
CA ALA A 159 1.19 -12.12 -7.99
C ALA A 159 1.86 -11.52 -9.23
N GLU A 160 2.00 -10.20 -9.30
CA GLU A 160 2.72 -9.51 -10.36
C GLU A 160 4.20 -9.91 -10.39
N GLY A 161 4.83 -10.04 -9.20
CA GLY A 161 6.19 -10.53 -9.08
C GLY A 161 6.38 -11.98 -9.60
N ILE A 162 5.36 -12.83 -9.48
CA ILE A 162 5.36 -14.17 -10.11
C ILE A 162 5.29 -14.03 -11.62
N LEU A 163 4.39 -13.21 -12.17
CA LEU A 163 4.22 -13.01 -13.61
C LEU A 163 5.50 -12.46 -14.27
N GLU A 164 6.18 -11.53 -13.62
CA GLU A 164 7.45 -10.98 -14.11
C GLU A 164 8.55 -12.05 -14.28
N ASN A 165 8.45 -13.18 -13.59
CA ASN A 165 9.49 -14.19 -13.50
C ASN A 165 9.05 -15.59 -13.96
N MET A 166 7.81 -15.76 -14.44
CA MET A 166 7.25 -17.03 -14.87
C MET A 166 6.57 -16.91 -16.24
N ASN A 167 7.32 -17.18 -17.32
CA ASN A 167 6.88 -16.96 -18.71
C ASN A 167 5.66 -17.79 -19.14
N ARG A 168 5.39 -18.91 -18.45
CA ARG A 168 4.24 -19.78 -18.74
C ARG A 168 2.93 -19.26 -18.17
N LYS A 169 2.97 -18.22 -17.33
CA LYS A 169 1.79 -17.55 -16.79
C LYS A 169 1.77 -16.11 -17.30
N SER A 170 0.64 -15.68 -17.81
CA SER A 170 0.46 -14.34 -18.42
C SER A 170 -0.44 -13.42 -17.60
N LYS A 171 -1.22 -14.01 -16.67
CA LYS A 171 -2.20 -13.25 -15.89
C LYS A 171 -2.52 -13.96 -14.57
N TRP A 172 -2.73 -13.19 -13.53
CA TRP A 172 -3.43 -13.65 -12.34
C TRP A 172 -4.93 -13.32 -12.44
N VAL A 173 -5.78 -14.15 -11.85
CA VAL A 173 -7.23 -13.95 -11.80
C VAL A 173 -7.73 -14.00 -10.35
N LYS A 174 -8.82 -13.29 -10.07
CA LYS A 174 -9.48 -13.44 -8.78
C LYS A 174 -10.01 -14.87 -8.67
N GLY A 175 -9.54 -15.57 -7.66
CA GLY A 175 -9.97 -16.91 -7.31
C GLY A 175 -11.19 -16.92 -6.40
N THR A 176 -11.24 -17.89 -5.49
CA THR A 176 -12.29 -17.98 -4.48
C THR A 176 -12.15 -16.89 -3.43
N MET A 177 -13.29 -16.40 -2.94
CA MET A 177 -13.40 -15.55 -1.77
C MET A 177 -14.18 -16.29 -0.69
N VAL A 178 -13.58 -16.47 0.48
CA VAL A 178 -14.23 -17.01 1.68
C VAL A 178 -14.56 -15.83 2.60
N ALA A 179 -15.86 -15.57 2.76
CA ALA A 179 -16.36 -14.52 3.64
C ALA A 179 -16.31 -14.93 5.13
N PRO A 180 -16.45 -13.98 6.09
CA PRO A 180 -16.39 -14.28 7.52
C PRO A 180 -17.43 -15.29 8.03
N ASP A 181 -18.55 -15.40 7.35
CA ASP A 181 -19.62 -16.38 7.64
C ASP A 181 -19.37 -17.78 7.00
N GLY A 182 -18.21 -17.95 6.33
CA GLY A 182 -17.85 -19.15 5.61
C GLY A 182 -18.46 -19.26 4.21
N THR A 183 -19.22 -18.27 3.75
CA THR A 183 -19.74 -18.24 2.38
C THR A 183 -18.59 -18.18 1.37
N VAL A 184 -18.61 -19.09 0.39
CA VAL A 184 -17.60 -19.13 -0.68
C VAL A 184 -18.20 -18.58 -1.96
N SER A 185 -17.51 -17.64 -2.60
CA SER A 185 -17.85 -17.09 -3.90
C SER A 185 -16.66 -17.12 -4.85
N GLY A 186 -16.90 -17.00 -6.16
CA GLY A 186 -15.86 -17.13 -7.18
C GLY A 186 -15.42 -18.56 -7.43
N THR A 187 -14.37 -18.73 -8.21
CA THR A 187 -13.79 -20.02 -8.56
C THR A 187 -12.28 -19.93 -8.71
N SER A 188 -11.56 -20.98 -8.35
CA SER A 188 -10.13 -21.10 -8.62
C SER A 188 -9.85 -21.73 -10.00
N GLU A 189 -10.87 -22.09 -10.76
CA GLU A 189 -10.71 -22.56 -12.12
C GLU A 189 -10.27 -21.40 -13.02
N CYS A 190 -9.22 -21.61 -13.80
CA CYS A 190 -8.65 -20.62 -14.70
C CYS A 190 -7.97 -21.31 -15.89
N ALA A 191 -7.59 -20.54 -16.91
CA ALA A 191 -6.87 -21.05 -18.05
C ALA A 191 -5.46 -21.50 -17.65
N GLU A 192 -4.84 -22.38 -18.47
CA GLU A 192 -3.50 -22.93 -18.22
C GLU A 192 -2.43 -21.84 -18.04
N ASN A 193 -2.56 -20.74 -18.78
CA ASN A 193 -1.67 -19.60 -18.69
C ASN A 193 -2.05 -18.56 -17.62
N GLU A 194 -3.02 -18.85 -16.79
CA GLU A 194 -3.46 -18.03 -15.66
C GLU A 194 -3.18 -18.74 -14.32
N PHE A 195 -3.29 -18.02 -13.21
CA PHE A 195 -3.32 -18.61 -11.88
C PHE A 195 -4.24 -17.84 -10.94
N PRO A 196 -4.90 -18.53 -9.99
CA PRO A 196 -5.85 -17.92 -9.09
C PRO A 196 -5.16 -17.27 -7.89
N VAL A 197 -5.70 -16.12 -7.47
CA VAL A 197 -5.40 -15.47 -6.19
C VAL A 197 -6.66 -15.56 -5.33
N ASN A 198 -6.65 -16.44 -4.34
CA ASN A 198 -7.76 -16.70 -3.45
C ASN A 198 -7.69 -15.77 -2.23
N SER A 199 -8.83 -15.39 -1.68
CA SER A 199 -8.91 -14.50 -0.52
C SER A 199 -9.78 -15.12 0.57
N ILE A 200 -9.31 -15.05 1.82
CA ILE A 200 -10.04 -15.49 3.02
C ILE A 200 -10.15 -14.31 3.98
N ARG A 201 -11.31 -14.16 4.61
CA ARG A 201 -11.55 -13.19 5.68
C ARG A 201 -11.91 -13.94 6.95
N GLU A 202 -11.01 -13.90 7.93
CA GLU A 202 -11.09 -14.70 9.14
C GLU A 202 -10.56 -13.95 10.35
N GLY A 203 -11.35 -13.87 11.42
CA GLY A 203 -10.96 -13.33 12.73
C GLY A 203 -10.26 -11.98 12.65
N GLU A 204 -9.17 -11.85 13.40
CA GLU A 204 -8.32 -10.66 13.47
C GLU A 204 -6.95 -10.89 12.80
N VAL A 205 -6.86 -11.75 11.80
CA VAL A 205 -5.61 -12.06 11.09
C VAL A 205 -5.09 -10.81 10.38
N PHE A 206 -3.87 -10.38 10.71
CA PHE A 206 -3.27 -9.17 10.13
C PHE A 206 -2.93 -9.29 8.64
N GLY A 207 -2.54 -10.48 8.21
CA GLY A 207 -2.24 -10.81 6.82
C GLY A 207 -1.32 -12.01 6.70
N ILE A 208 -1.77 -13.02 5.96
CA ILE A 208 -0.99 -14.22 5.60
C ILE A 208 -1.04 -14.34 4.08
N HIS A 209 0.07 -14.66 3.49
CA HIS A 209 0.16 -14.88 2.04
C HIS A 209 0.94 -16.15 1.78
#